data_f1f8e8e2637eb9339a67470702812d27
#
_entry.id   f1f8e8e2637eb9339a67470702812d27
#
_cell.length_a   1.000
_cell.length_b   1.000
_cell.length_c   1.000
_cell.angle_alpha   90.00
_cell.angle_beta   90.00
_cell.angle_gamma   90.00
#
_symmetry.space_group_name_H-M   'P 1'
#
loop_
_entity.id
_entity.type
_entity.pdbx_description
1 polymer ?
#
loop_
_entity_poly.entity_id
_entity_poly.type
_entity_poly.pdbx_seq_one_letter_code
_entity_poly.pdbx_strand_id
1 'polypeptide(L)'
;MKKTHIFLTLFAGLMAFTSCGAQKAAVKDTVTLPSASKATPKTAKAAHLQSLAFVQRVSDQKVYAQNIVSSMTFTATMGDKEITVPGSLHMRRDKVIRLQLFIPLLGSEVGRLEFTPDYVLVIDRMHKEYLKGDYNQLDFLRDNGLNFYSLQALFWNQLFLPGTQKVGEGDLSRYTVKTDEMGTLRPITLQNGNMTFTWKADTASARILQTDVNYKSAAHGNSSLVWLYSDFKALGNKMFPATQSFSFTTTATKKTQKCTVKLELGKFKTDSDWEEQSTVSDRYKQMDVKDVFGKILSM
;
A
#
# COMPACT_ATOMS: atom_id res chain seq x y z
N MET A 1 -21.65 23.52 11.71
CA MET A 1 -21.92 22.22 11.08
C MET A 1 -20.82 21.89 10.06
N LYS A 2 -19.57 21.65 10.51
CA LYS A 2 -18.40 21.36 9.63
C LYS A 2 -17.65 20.06 10.01
N LYS A 3 -18.30 19.13 10.72
CA LYS A 3 -17.67 17.89 11.19
C LYS A 3 -17.90 16.67 10.25
N THR A 4 -18.50 16.89 9.09
CA THR A 4 -19.28 15.86 8.39
C THR A 4 -18.52 15.01 7.38
N HIS A 5 -17.30 15.37 6.95
CA HIS A 5 -16.67 14.67 5.81
C HIS A 5 -15.31 14.05 6.14
N ILE A 6 -14.95 13.94 7.42
CA ILE A 6 -13.59 13.48 7.81
C ILE A 6 -13.37 12.01 7.49
N PHE A 7 -14.39 11.17 7.63
CA PHE A 7 -14.24 9.73 7.39
C PHE A 7 -14.06 9.40 5.91
N LEU A 8 -14.86 10.00 5.06
CA LEU A 8 -14.79 9.79 3.61
C LEU A 8 -13.53 10.44 3.00
N THR A 9 -13.12 11.61 3.53
CA THR A 9 -11.94 12.35 3.07
C THR A 9 -10.62 11.73 3.50
N LEU A 10 -10.59 11.07 4.66
CA LEU A 10 -9.35 10.49 5.18
C LEU A 10 -8.86 9.30 4.37
N PHE A 11 -9.78 8.58 3.74
CA PHE A 11 -9.47 7.35 3.01
C PHE A 11 -9.19 7.56 1.53
N ALA A 12 -9.80 8.55 0.92
CA ALA A 12 -9.52 8.86 -0.47
C ALA A 12 -8.11 9.46 -0.68
N GLY A 13 -7.47 9.96 0.38
CA GLY A 13 -6.04 10.33 0.35
C GLY A 13 -5.10 9.19 -0.02
N LEU A 14 -5.51 7.93 0.17
CA LEU A 14 -4.75 6.76 -0.23
C LEU A 14 -4.81 6.47 -1.73
N MET A 15 -5.80 7.02 -2.43
CA MET A 15 -6.06 6.80 -3.86
C MET A 15 -5.82 8.04 -4.75
N ALA A 16 -5.31 9.15 -4.19
CA ALA A 16 -5.19 10.42 -4.90
C ALA A 16 -4.00 10.47 -5.87
N PHE A 17 -4.07 9.68 -6.93
CA PHE A 17 -3.22 9.81 -8.11
C PHE A 17 -4.05 10.31 -9.29
N THR A 18 -4.51 11.54 -9.25
CA THR A 18 -5.28 12.10 -10.38
C THR A 18 -4.44 13.00 -11.25
N SER A 19 -4.47 12.67 -12.51
CA SER A 19 -3.93 13.37 -13.66
C SER A 19 -4.62 14.71 -13.92
N CYS A 20 -3.87 15.74 -14.24
CA CYS A 20 -4.37 16.88 -14.99
C CYS A 20 -3.38 17.26 -16.10
N GLY A 21 -3.91 17.40 -17.28
CA GLY A 21 -3.50 17.62 -18.63
C GLY A 21 -2.14 18.27 -18.97
N ALA A 22 -1.72 17.92 -20.15
CA ALA A 22 -0.45 18.13 -20.83
C ALA A 22 -0.01 19.59 -21.04
N GLN A 23 1.31 19.82 -20.98
CA GLN A 23 2.04 20.64 -21.96
C GLN A 23 3.51 20.19 -22.06
N LYS A 24 3.99 20.03 -23.30
CA LYS A 24 5.36 19.63 -23.66
C LYS A 24 6.33 20.80 -23.52
N ALA A 25 7.50 20.54 -22.93
CA ALA A 25 8.73 21.27 -23.27
C ALA A 25 9.93 20.34 -23.12
N ALA A 26 10.71 20.23 -24.18
CA ALA A 26 11.92 19.45 -24.25
C ALA A 26 13.12 20.28 -23.77
N VAL A 27 13.93 19.74 -22.85
CA VAL A 27 15.28 20.26 -22.59
C VAL A 27 16.23 19.07 -22.57
N LYS A 28 17.25 19.15 -23.44
CA LYS A 28 18.40 18.27 -23.48
C LYS A 28 19.42 18.80 -22.47
N ASP A 29 19.85 17.97 -21.51
CA ASP A 29 21.10 18.20 -20.82
C ASP A 29 21.90 16.90 -20.72
N THR A 30 23.13 17.00 -21.21
CA THR A 30 24.13 15.96 -21.25
C THR A 30 24.85 15.92 -19.90
N VAL A 31 24.67 14.85 -19.13
CA VAL A 31 25.42 14.65 -17.87
C VAL A 31 26.44 13.56 -18.08
N THR A 32 27.71 13.94 -17.87
CA THR A 32 28.88 13.08 -17.89
C THR A 32 28.88 12.17 -16.64
N LEU A 33 28.92 10.86 -16.86
CA LEU A 33 28.99 9.84 -15.80
C LEU A 33 30.43 9.71 -15.25
N PRO A 34 30.58 9.53 -13.91
CA PRO A 34 31.86 9.10 -13.34
C PRO A 34 32.14 7.64 -13.67
N SER A 35 33.39 7.37 -14.04
CA SER A 35 33.92 6.06 -14.42
C SER A 35 33.70 5.02 -13.30
N ALA A 36 32.82 4.02 -13.55
CA ALA A 36 32.70 2.85 -12.69
C ALA A 36 33.89 1.91 -12.90
N SER A 37 34.56 1.53 -11.83
CA SER A 37 35.58 0.48 -11.83
C SER A 37 34.99 -0.82 -12.37
N LYS A 38 35.57 -1.41 -13.42
CA LYS A 38 35.19 -2.66 -14.04
C LYS A 38 35.37 -3.82 -13.05
N ALA A 39 34.31 -4.29 -12.42
CA ALA A 39 34.31 -5.55 -11.68
C ALA A 39 34.66 -6.71 -12.64
N THR A 40 35.50 -7.65 -12.19
CA THR A 40 35.81 -8.85 -12.97
C THR A 40 34.57 -9.72 -13.15
N PRO A 41 34.37 -10.46 -14.26
CA PRO A 41 33.18 -11.26 -14.54
C PRO A 41 32.80 -12.25 -13.41
N LYS A 42 33.80 -12.76 -12.71
CA LYS A 42 33.63 -13.69 -11.58
C LYS A 42 33.01 -13.00 -10.35
N THR A 43 33.42 -11.77 -10.05
CA THR A 43 32.89 -10.95 -8.95
C THR A 43 31.46 -10.51 -9.23
N ALA A 44 31.14 -10.11 -10.46
CA ALA A 44 29.79 -9.75 -10.87
C ALA A 44 28.79 -10.92 -10.76
N LYS A 45 29.21 -12.13 -11.15
CA LYS A 45 28.37 -13.34 -11.01
C LYS A 45 28.13 -13.70 -9.55
N ALA A 46 29.13 -13.59 -8.69
CA ALA A 46 29.00 -13.84 -7.25
C ALA A 46 28.04 -12.83 -6.59
N ALA A 47 28.17 -11.53 -6.90
CA ALA A 47 27.27 -10.48 -6.39
C ALA A 47 25.81 -10.70 -6.86
N HIS A 48 25.61 -11.12 -8.10
CA HIS A 48 24.27 -11.45 -8.61
C HIS A 48 23.65 -12.64 -7.87
N LEU A 49 24.39 -13.70 -7.62
CA LEU A 49 23.91 -14.85 -6.85
C LEU A 49 23.58 -14.49 -5.40
N GLN A 50 24.40 -13.64 -4.75
CA GLN A 50 24.11 -13.15 -3.41
C GLN A 50 22.85 -12.28 -3.37
N SER A 51 22.65 -11.42 -4.37
CA SER A 51 21.45 -10.63 -4.54
C SER A 51 20.21 -11.50 -4.65
N LEU A 52 20.23 -12.49 -5.57
CA LEU A 52 19.13 -13.41 -5.78
C LEU A 52 18.81 -14.25 -4.53
N ALA A 53 19.84 -14.75 -3.84
CA ALA A 53 19.68 -15.50 -2.60
C ALA A 53 19.04 -14.65 -1.50
N PHE A 54 19.35 -13.34 -1.41
CA PHE A 54 18.71 -12.46 -0.44
C PHE A 54 17.24 -12.21 -0.79
N VAL A 55 16.93 -11.94 -2.06
CA VAL A 55 15.53 -11.77 -2.52
C VAL A 55 14.71 -13.03 -2.24
N GLN A 56 15.28 -14.21 -2.49
CA GLN A 56 14.65 -15.50 -2.18
C GLN A 56 14.34 -15.62 -0.69
N ARG A 57 15.31 -15.33 0.20
CA ARG A 57 15.11 -15.35 1.65
C ARG A 57 13.98 -14.42 2.09
N VAL A 58 13.87 -13.23 1.48
CA VAL A 58 12.78 -12.28 1.77
C VAL A 58 11.45 -12.82 1.26
N SER A 59 11.40 -13.38 0.05
CA SER A 59 10.21 -14.00 -0.51
C SER A 59 9.72 -15.18 0.36
N ASP A 60 10.63 -15.92 0.98
CA ASP A 60 10.33 -17.06 1.84
C ASP A 60 9.74 -16.66 3.19
N GLN A 61 9.80 -15.34 3.58
CA GLN A 61 9.15 -14.85 4.80
C GLN A 61 7.64 -14.73 4.68
N LYS A 62 7.06 -14.86 3.48
CA LYS A 62 5.62 -14.75 3.27
C LYS A 62 4.83 -15.72 4.16
N VAL A 63 3.75 -15.22 4.77
CA VAL A 63 2.80 -16.07 5.49
C VAL A 63 1.93 -16.83 4.51
N TYR A 64 1.54 -18.06 4.88
CA TYR A 64 0.72 -18.94 4.02
C TYR A 64 -0.77 -18.93 4.41
N ALA A 65 -1.13 -18.24 5.49
CA ALA A 65 -2.52 -18.11 5.92
C ALA A 65 -3.42 -17.60 4.80
N GLN A 66 -4.52 -18.32 4.56
CA GLN A 66 -5.53 -17.91 3.60
C GLN A 66 -6.43 -16.81 4.18
N ASN A 67 -6.69 -16.88 5.48
CA ASN A 67 -7.48 -15.90 6.22
C ASN A 67 -6.64 -15.30 7.35
N ILE A 68 -6.77 -14.00 7.56
CA ILE A 68 -6.22 -13.28 8.70
C ILE A 68 -7.33 -12.40 9.24
N VAL A 69 -7.72 -12.64 10.48
CA VAL A 69 -8.71 -11.85 11.22
C VAL A 69 -8.08 -11.32 12.50
N SER A 70 -8.30 -10.06 12.78
CA SER A 70 -7.77 -9.42 13.99
C SER A 70 -8.67 -8.27 14.44
N SER A 71 -8.79 -8.04 15.73
CA SER A 71 -9.16 -6.72 16.23
C SER A 71 -8.07 -5.72 15.88
N MET A 72 -8.43 -4.46 15.73
CA MET A 72 -7.44 -3.42 15.46
C MET A 72 -7.79 -2.11 16.15
N THR A 73 -6.77 -1.32 16.44
CA THR A 73 -6.90 0.12 16.64
C THR A 73 -6.51 0.80 15.33
N PHE A 74 -7.43 1.58 14.79
CA PHE A 74 -7.24 2.36 13.58
C PHE A 74 -6.99 3.81 13.95
N THR A 75 -5.85 4.37 13.58
CA THR A 75 -5.55 5.80 13.73
C THR A 75 -5.29 6.41 12.36
N ALA A 76 -5.92 7.52 12.08
CA ALA A 76 -5.72 8.25 10.84
C ALA A 76 -5.45 9.73 11.14
N THR A 77 -4.39 10.26 10.52
CA THR A 77 -3.93 11.64 10.71
C THR A 77 -3.87 12.35 9.37
N MET A 78 -4.49 13.53 9.27
CA MET A 78 -4.44 14.40 8.11
C MET A 78 -4.31 15.87 8.55
N GLY A 79 -3.17 16.48 8.28
CA GLY A 79 -2.81 17.77 8.85
C GLY A 79 -2.81 17.71 10.39
N ASP A 80 -3.52 18.62 11.04
CA ASP A 80 -3.64 18.69 12.51
C ASP A 80 -4.78 17.82 13.07
N LYS A 81 -5.48 17.06 12.22
CA LYS A 81 -6.61 16.22 12.63
C LYS A 81 -6.17 14.78 12.77
N GLU A 82 -6.49 14.21 13.92
CA GLU A 82 -6.28 12.79 14.20
C GLU A 82 -7.57 12.15 14.69
N ILE A 83 -7.84 10.95 14.20
CA ILE A 83 -8.97 10.13 14.62
C ILE A 83 -8.43 8.75 14.98
N THR A 84 -8.76 8.30 16.19
CA THR A 84 -8.46 6.95 16.65
C THR A 84 -9.75 6.24 17.03
N VAL A 85 -9.98 5.07 16.44
CA VAL A 85 -11.18 4.25 16.68
C VAL A 85 -10.83 2.76 16.76
N PRO A 86 -11.57 1.98 17.55
CA PRO A 86 -11.46 0.52 17.49
C PRO A 86 -12.02 0.00 16.17
N GLY A 87 -11.53 -1.16 15.75
CA GLY A 87 -11.98 -1.80 14.51
C GLY A 87 -11.66 -3.28 14.46
N SER A 88 -11.90 -3.86 13.30
CA SER A 88 -11.46 -5.20 12.94
C SER A 88 -10.91 -5.24 11.52
N LEU A 89 -9.90 -6.05 11.32
CA LEU A 89 -9.32 -6.37 10.02
C LEU A 89 -9.70 -7.80 9.66
N HIS A 90 -10.28 -7.98 8.47
CA HIS A 90 -10.59 -9.27 7.89
C HIS A 90 -9.94 -9.35 6.52
N MET A 91 -9.07 -10.30 6.32
CA MET A 91 -8.38 -10.50 5.04
C MET A 91 -8.52 -11.93 4.59
N ARG A 92 -8.97 -12.14 3.34
CA ARG A 92 -8.96 -13.44 2.65
C ARG A 92 -8.15 -13.31 1.38
N ARG A 93 -7.11 -14.13 1.29
CA ARG A 93 -6.16 -14.10 0.17
C ARG A 93 -6.86 -14.23 -1.17
N ASP A 94 -6.48 -13.35 -2.09
CA ASP A 94 -6.97 -13.27 -3.47
C ASP A 94 -8.47 -12.95 -3.59
N LYS A 95 -9.11 -12.51 -2.48
CA LYS A 95 -10.55 -12.25 -2.41
C LYS A 95 -10.88 -10.87 -1.85
N VAL A 96 -10.47 -10.58 -0.62
CA VAL A 96 -10.92 -9.36 0.06
C VAL A 96 -9.96 -8.93 1.18
N ILE A 97 -9.84 -7.62 1.32
CA ILE A 97 -9.28 -6.95 2.51
C ILE A 97 -10.38 -6.02 3.02
N ARG A 98 -10.82 -6.23 4.27
CA ARG A 98 -11.90 -5.45 4.89
C ARG A 98 -11.45 -4.88 6.22
N LEU A 99 -11.63 -3.57 6.37
CA LEU A 99 -11.47 -2.84 7.62
C LEU A 99 -12.86 -2.37 8.07
N GLN A 100 -13.26 -2.74 9.28
CA GLN A 100 -14.50 -2.28 9.91
C GLN A 100 -14.12 -1.38 11.07
N LEU A 101 -14.75 -0.23 11.19
CA LEU A 101 -14.48 0.78 12.19
C LEU A 101 -15.71 0.95 13.09
N PHE A 102 -15.49 1.03 14.40
CA PHE A 102 -16.56 1.01 15.38
C PHE A 102 -16.58 2.27 16.25
N ILE A 103 -17.74 2.62 16.77
CA ILE A 103 -17.87 3.63 17.83
C ILE A 103 -17.23 3.07 19.09
N PRO A 104 -16.30 3.81 19.74
CA PRO A 104 -15.78 3.43 21.03
C PRO A 104 -16.92 3.19 22.05
N LEU A 105 -16.81 2.15 22.85
CA LEU A 105 -17.75 1.71 23.88
C LEU A 105 -19.06 1.12 23.35
N LEU A 106 -19.62 1.61 22.26
CA LEU A 106 -20.91 1.13 21.71
C LEU A 106 -20.73 -0.08 20.77
N GLY A 107 -19.56 -0.25 20.17
CA GLY A 107 -19.30 -1.35 19.25
C GLY A 107 -20.06 -1.31 17.93
N SER A 108 -20.88 -0.27 17.70
CA SER A 108 -21.61 -0.11 16.44
C SER A 108 -20.65 0.28 15.31
N GLU A 109 -20.77 -0.36 14.15
CA GLU A 109 -19.98 -0.06 12.96
C GLU A 109 -20.34 1.33 12.41
N VAL A 110 -19.35 2.19 12.27
CA VAL A 110 -19.49 3.55 11.70
C VAL A 110 -18.94 3.68 10.31
N GLY A 111 -18.02 2.80 9.94
CA GLY A 111 -17.41 2.84 8.63
C GLY A 111 -16.84 1.49 8.23
N ARG A 112 -16.77 1.25 6.93
CA ARG A 112 -16.19 0.04 6.35
C ARG A 112 -15.42 0.39 5.11
N LEU A 113 -14.27 -0.24 4.97
CA LEU A 113 -13.46 -0.21 3.78
C LEU A 113 -13.27 -1.64 3.31
N GLU A 114 -13.56 -1.87 2.06
CA GLU A 114 -13.44 -3.19 1.46
C GLU A 114 -12.76 -3.07 0.11
N PHE A 115 -11.72 -3.87 -0.05
CA PHE A 115 -10.96 -3.99 -1.28
C PHE A 115 -11.11 -5.41 -1.80
N THR A 116 -11.49 -5.55 -3.06
CA THR A 116 -11.61 -6.83 -3.76
C THR A 116 -10.84 -6.75 -5.07
N PRO A 117 -10.65 -7.84 -5.82
CA PRO A 117 -10.08 -7.76 -7.17
C PRO A 117 -10.85 -6.83 -8.13
N ASP A 118 -12.17 -6.69 -7.92
CA ASP A 118 -13.08 -6.02 -8.86
C ASP A 118 -13.41 -4.59 -8.45
N TYR A 119 -13.42 -4.28 -7.15
CA TYR A 119 -13.85 -2.96 -6.67
C TYR A 119 -13.23 -2.57 -5.32
N VAL A 120 -13.27 -1.28 -5.08
CA VAL A 120 -13.11 -0.66 -3.76
C VAL A 120 -14.46 -0.17 -3.29
N LEU A 121 -14.85 -0.50 -2.05
CA LEU A 121 -16.08 -0.05 -1.42
C LEU A 121 -15.74 0.67 -0.11
N VAL A 122 -16.26 1.88 0.04
CA VAL A 122 -16.21 2.66 1.28
C VAL A 122 -17.63 2.92 1.73
N ILE A 123 -17.97 2.54 2.96
CA ILE A 123 -19.30 2.78 3.54
C ILE A 123 -19.14 3.73 4.72
N ASP A 124 -19.84 4.86 4.69
CA ASP A 124 -20.06 5.76 5.81
C ASP A 124 -21.46 5.53 6.38
N ARG A 125 -21.53 4.82 7.51
CA ARG A 125 -22.80 4.47 8.14
C ARG A 125 -23.44 5.63 8.89
N MET A 126 -22.61 6.61 9.30
CA MET A 126 -23.10 7.78 10.03
C MET A 126 -23.91 8.70 9.11
N HIS A 127 -23.47 8.87 7.86
CA HIS A 127 -24.13 9.71 6.88
C HIS A 127 -25.01 8.93 5.89
N LYS A 128 -25.01 7.59 6.00
CA LYS A 128 -25.72 6.69 5.06
C LYS A 128 -25.27 6.93 3.61
N GLU A 129 -23.97 7.05 3.43
CA GLU A 129 -23.33 7.25 2.14
C GLU A 129 -22.36 6.12 1.85
N TYR A 130 -22.14 5.81 0.58
CA TYR A 130 -21.11 4.88 0.16
C TYR A 130 -20.47 5.31 -1.15
N LEU A 131 -19.23 4.86 -1.35
CA LEU A 131 -18.51 4.98 -2.59
C LEU A 131 -18.15 3.57 -3.05
N LYS A 132 -18.46 3.25 -4.30
CA LYS A 132 -18.00 2.01 -4.95
C LYS A 132 -17.34 2.38 -6.27
N GLY A 133 -16.09 1.99 -6.45
CA GLY A 133 -15.30 2.30 -7.63
C GLY A 133 -14.45 1.12 -8.08
N ASP A 134 -14.12 1.08 -9.38
CA ASP A 134 -13.20 0.14 -9.97
C ASP A 134 -11.78 0.75 -9.97
N TYR A 135 -10.75 -0.07 -9.79
CA TYR A 135 -9.34 0.35 -9.92
C TYR A 135 -9.03 0.92 -11.30
N ASN A 136 -9.70 0.43 -12.35
CA ASN A 136 -9.52 0.91 -13.71
C ASN A 136 -10.09 2.32 -13.96
N GLN A 137 -10.93 2.83 -13.06
CA GLN A 137 -11.43 4.21 -13.12
C GLN A 137 -10.37 5.24 -12.69
N LEU A 138 -9.29 4.76 -12.11
CA LEU A 138 -8.14 5.57 -11.73
C LEU A 138 -7.00 5.28 -12.70
N ASP A 139 -6.88 6.08 -13.75
CA ASP A 139 -5.90 5.92 -14.83
C ASP A 139 -4.49 5.67 -14.30
N PHE A 140 -4.11 6.37 -13.24
CA PHE A 140 -2.82 6.20 -12.61
C PHE A 140 -2.57 4.76 -12.10
N LEU A 141 -3.53 4.14 -11.41
CA LEU A 141 -3.38 2.77 -10.89
C LEU A 141 -3.30 1.77 -12.04
N ARG A 142 -4.22 1.91 -13.00
CA ARG A 142 -4.27 1.07 -14.20
C ARG A 142 -2.96 1.14 -14.98
N ASP A 143 -2.50 2.35 -15.32
CA ASP A 143 -1.36 2.57 -16.21
C ASP A 143 -0.03 2.15 -15.57
N ASN A 144 0.03 2.06 -14.24
CA ASN A 144 1.19 1.57 -13.50
C ASN A 144 1.06 0.11 -13.01
N GLY A 145 -0.01 -0.58 -13.38
CA GLY A 145 -0.25 -1.97 -13.00
C GLY A 145 -0.53 -2.16 -11.50
N LEU A 146 -0.95 -1.09 -10.80
CA LEU A 146 -1.33 -1.17 -9.39
C LEU A 146 -2.79 -1.58 -9.28
N ASN A 147 -3.04 -2.65 -8.56
CA ASN A 147 -4.36 -3.25 -8.41
C ASN A 147 -4.53 -3.84 -7.01
N PHE A 148 -5.61 -4.58 -6.81
CA PHE A 148 -5.87 -5.30 -5.57
C PHE A 148 -4.68 -6.16 -5.11
N TYR A 149 -4.00 -6.87 -6.01
CA TYR A 149 -2.90 -7.78 -5.66
C TYR A 149 -1.65 -7.03 -5.17
N SER A 150 -1.39 -5.84 -5.70
CA SER A 150 -0.34 -4.95 -5.19
C SER A 150 -0.67 -4.46 -3.77
N LEU A 151 -1.92 -4.05 -3.54
CA LEU A 151 -2.41 -3.66 -2.21
C LEU A 151 -2.38 -4.84 -1.25
N GLN A 152 -2.85 -6.01 -1.68
CA GLN A 152 -2.78 -7.24 -0.90
C GLN A 152 -1.35 -7.54 -0.45
N ALA A 153 -0.38 -7.45 -1.35
CA ALA A 153 1.01 -7.72 -1.02
C ALA A 153 1.57 -6.74 0.04
N LEU A 154 1.17 -5.47 0.00
CA LEU A 154 1.50 -4.49 1.05
C LEU A 154 0.90 -4.92 2.41
N PHE A 155 -0.39 -5.25 2.46
CA PHE A 155 -1.04 -5.72 3.70
C PHE A 155 -0.47 -7.04 4.21
N TRP A 156 -0.07 -7.97 3.31
CA TRP A 156 0.56 -9.26 3.67
C TRP A 156 2.06 -9.17 3.92
N ASN A 157 2.67 -7.97 3.81
CA ASN A 157 4.12 -7.78 3.98
C ASN A 157 4.95 -8.64 3.02
N GLN A 158 4.70 -8.51 1.71
CA GLN A 158 5.31 -9.34 0.66
C GLN A 158 5.87 -8.50 -0.49
N LEU A 159 6.79 -9.08 -1.25
CA LEU A 159 7.19 -8.55 -2.55
C LEU A 159 6.02 -8.68 -3.53
N PHE A 160 5.93 -7.75 -4.48
CA PHE A 160 4.97 -7.81 -5.58
C PHE A 160 5.58 -7.30 -6.88
N LEU A 161 4.99 -7.72 -7.99
CA LEU A 161 5.25 -7.19 -9.33
C LEU A 161 3.99 -6.50 -9.83
N PRO A 162 4.07 -5.23 -10.27
CA PRO A 162 2.95 -4.55 -10.91
C PRO A 162 2.37 -5.35 -12.07
N GLY A 163 1.04 -5.43 -12.15
CA GLY A 163 0.33 -6.15 -13.19
C GLY A 163 0.24 -7.67 -13.00
N THR A 164 0.80 -8.22 -11.92
CA THR A 164 0.73 -9.66 -11.64
C THR A 164 -0.02 -9.97 -10.35
N GLN A 165 -0.58 -11.17 -10.26
CA GLN A 165 -1.25 -11.65 -9.03
C GLN A 165 -0.26 -12.21 -8.02
N LYS A 166 0.82 -12.82 -8.49
CA LYS A 166 1.81 -13.53 -7.64
C LYS A 166 3.21 -13.30 -8.19
N VAL A 167 4.18 -13.30 -7.29
CA VAL A 167 5.60 -13.35 -7.61
C VAL A 167 6.02 -14.81 -7.60
N GLY A 168 6.50 -15.32 -8.74
CA GLY A 168 7.08 -16.65 -8.88
C GLY A 168 8.59 -16.65 -8.66
N GLU A 169 9.20 -17.83 -8.53
CA GLU A 169 10.66 -17.96 -8.36
C GLU A 169 11.44 -17.35 -9.55
N GLY A 170 10.94 -17.53 -10.78
CA GLY A 170 11.55 -16.94 -11.98
C GLY A 170 11.53 -15.42 -12.02
N ASP A 171 10.63 -14.80 -11.29
CA ASP A 171 10.50 -13.34 -11.22
C ASP A 171 11.52 -12.67 -10.29
N LEU A 172 12.14 -13.45 -9.39
CA LEU A 172 13.02 -12.89 -8.36
C LEU A 172 14.26 -12.22 -8.95
N SER A 173 14.67 -12.59 -10.15
CA SER A 173 15.77 -11.97 -10.88
C SER A 173 15.45 -10.54 -11.38
N ARG A 174 14.19 -10.13 -11.36
CA ARG A 174 13.74 -8.77 -11.72
C ARG A 174 14.02 -7.73 -10.63
N TYR A 175 14.27 -8.18 -9.40
CA TYR A 175 14.60 -7.30 -8.29
C TYR A 175 16.10 -7.07 -8.22
N THR A 176 16.48 -5.84 -7.92
CA THR A 176 17.86 -5.43 -7.72
C THR A 176 18.15 -5.23 -6.23
N VAL A 177 19.27 -5.76 -5.76
CA VAL A 177 19.72 -5.59 -4.38
C VAL A 177 21.13 -5.00 -4.41
N LYS A 178 21.34 -3.94 -3.65
CA LYS A 178 22.68 -3.42 -3.39
C LYS A 178 23.33 -4.24 -2.27
N THR A 179 24.34 -5.02 -2.60
CA THR A 179 25.01 -5.94 -1.68
C THR A 179 26.18 -5.31 -0.93
N ASP A 180 26.64 -4.18 -1.40
CA ASP A 180 27.80 -3.42 -0.90
C ASP A 180 27.45 -2.39 0.17
N GLU A 181 26.15 -2.14 0.41
CA GLU A 181 25.73 -1.25 1.51
C GLU A 181 25.82 -1.98 2.86
N MET A 182 26.68 -1.45 3.76
CA MET A 182 26.76 -1.92 5.14
C MET A 182 25.61 -1.36 5.95
N GLY A 183 24.83 -2.25 6.59
CA GLY A 183 23.68 -1.86 7.41
C GLY A 183 22.81 -3.03 7.81
N THR A 184 21.91 -2.79 8.76
CA THR A 184 20.92 -3.79 9.22
C THR A 184 19.76 -3.93 8.25
N LEU A 185 19.50 -2.93 7.40
CA LEU A 185 18.45 -2.94 6.38
C LEU A 185 19.10 -2.98 5.00
N ARG A 186 18.62 -3.89 4.16
CA ARG A 186 19.07 -4.02 2.76
C ARG A 186 17.91 -3.70 1.82
N PRO A 187 18.07 -2.68 0.95
CA PRO A 187 17.03 -2.33 -0.02
C PRO A 187 16.99 -3.33 -1.18
N ILE A 188 15.78 -3.76 -1.49
CA ILE A 188 15.40 -4.50 -2.69
C ILE A 188 14.61 -3.53 -3.55
N THR A 189 15.00 -3.31 -4.79
CA THR A 189 14.37 -2.33 -5.68
C THR A 189 13.81 -2.96 -6.94
N LEU A 190 12.70 -2.40 -7.40
CA LEU A 190 12.08 -2.70 -8.69
C LEU A 190 11.69 -1.38 -9.36
N GLN A 191 12.08 -1.22 -10.64
CA GLN A 191 11.66 -0.09 -11.46
C GLN A 191 10.58 -0.54 -12.44
N ASN A 192 9.49 0.22 -12.54
CA ASN A 192 8.44 0.00 -13.52
C ASN A 192 7.94 1.35 -14.06
N GLY A 193 8.39 1.76 -15.24
CA GLY A 193 8.08 3.08 -15.80
C GLY A 193 8.48 4.20 -14.84
N ASN A 194 7.51 5.06 -14.51
CA ASN A 194 7.66 6.18 -13.59
C ASN A 194 7.62 5.77 -12.09
N MET A 195 7.43 4.47 -11.82
CA MET A 195 7.34 3.94 -10.46
C MET A 195 8.65 3.31 -10.03
N THR A 196 9.03 3.58 -8.79
CA THR A 196 10.12 2.89 -8.10
C THR A 196 9.57 2.28 -6.81
N PHE A 197 9.75 0.97 -6.68
CA PHE A 197 9.40 0.21 -5.48
C PHE A 197 10.67 -0.14 -4.73
N THR A 198 10.69 0.05 -3.42
CA THR A 198 11.83 -0.30 -2.57
C THR A 198 11.34 -0.98 -1.30
N TRP A 199 11.75 -2.23 -1.11
CA TRP A 199 11.51 -2.98 0.12
C TRP A 199 12.80 -3.00 0.93
N LYS A 200 12.76 -2.41 2.14
CA LYS A 200 13.90 -2.44 3.06
C LYS A 200 13.71 -3.63 4.00
N ALA A 201 14.50 -4.66 3.77
CA ALA A 201 14.44 -5.89 4.55
C ALA A 201 15.61 -5.98 5.53
N ASP A 202 15.33 -6.47 6.73
CA ASP A 202 16.34 -6.75 7.76
C ASP A 202 17.30 -7.86 7.29
N THR A 203 18.58 -7.61 7.38
CA THR A 203 19.60 -8.52 6.83
C THR A 203 19.68 -9.86 7.55
N ALA A 204 19.34 -9.91 8.84
CA ALA A 204 19.39 -11.11 9.65
C ALA A 204 18.12 -11.97 9.44
N SER A 205 16.94 -11.39 9.65
CA SER A 205 15.65 -12.09 9.60
C SER A 205 15.05 -12.17 8.20
N ALA A 206 15.53 -11.37 7.24
CA ALA A 206 14.96 -11.18 5.90
C ALA A 206 13.49 -10.68 5.91
N ARG A 207 13.02 -10.05 6.99
CA ARG A 207 11.67 -9.47 7.08
C ARG A 207 11.68 -8.07 6.46
N ILE A 208 10.64 -7.76 5.71
CA ILE A 208 10.43 -6.40 5.19
C ILE A 208 9.97 -5.53 6.36
N LEU A 209 10.74 -4.48 6.68
CA LEU A 209 10.40 -3.51 7.72
C LEU A 209 9.82 -2.21 7.14
N GLN A 210 10.05 -1.96 5.85
CA GLN A 210 9.53 -0.78 5.15
C GLN A 210 9.36 -1.10 3.67
N THR A 211 8.29 -0.58 3.09
CA THR A 211 8.08 -0.54 1.64
C THR A 211 7.86 0.90 1.20
N ASP A 212 8.65 1.38 0.26
CA ASP A 212 8.51 2.69 -0.37
C ASP A 212 7.99 2.50 -1.80
N VAL A 213 6.93 3.21 -2.15
CA VAL A 213 6.40 3.30 -3.51
C VAL A 213 6.50 4.74 -3.95
N ASN A 214 7.32 5.04 -4.94
CA ASN A 214 7.56 6.39 -5.42
C ASN A 214 7.15 6.51 -6.88
N TYR A 215 6.33 7.50 -7.16
CA TYR A 215 5.98 7.93 -8.51
C TYR A 215 6.61 9.28 -8.81
N LYS A 216 7.23 9.42 -9.97
CA LYS A 216 7.82 10.68 -10.43
C LYS A 216 7.35 10.99 -11.85
N SER A 217 6.75 12.15 -12.02
CA SER A 217 6.30 12.64 -13.33
C SER A 217 6.51 14.13 -13.44
N ALA A 218 7.16 14.57 -14.50
CA ALA A 218 7.27 15.99 -14.81
C ALA A 218 5.93 16.66 -15.11
N ALA A 219 4.96 15.88 -15.67
CA ALA A 219 3.64 16.37 -16.03
C ALA A 219 2.62 16.32 -14.89
N HIS A 220 2.74 15.32 -13.98
CA HIS A 220 1.71 15.03 -12.98
C HIS A 220 2.19 15.15 -11.52
N GLY A 221 3.40 15.70 -11.31
CA GLY A 221 4.00 15.82 -9.98
C GLY A 221 4.53 14.50 -9.43
N ASN A 222 4.89 14.52 -8.15
CA ASN A 222 5.47 13.38 -7.47
C ASN A 222 4.52 12.88 -6.38
N SER A 223 4.46 11.58 -6.20
CA SER A 223 3.71 10.95 -5.11
C SER A 223 4.55 9.85 -4.47
N SER A 224 4.40 9.68 -3.17
CA SER A 224 5.08 8.65 -2.41
C SER A 224 4.16 8.01 -1.39
N LEU A 225 4.27 6.69 -1.27
CA LEU A 225 3.71 5.90 -0.19
C LEU A 225 4.87 5.26 0.57
N VAL A 226 4.90 5.46 1.88
CA VAL A 226 5.82 4.79 2.80
C VAL A 226 5.00 3.90 3.71
N TRP A 227 5.27 2.59 3.71
CA TRP A 227 4.60 1.61 4.54
C TRP A 227 5.60 0.96 5.50
N LEU A 228 5.40 1.16 6.78
CA LEU A 228 6.25 0.66 7.86
C LEU A 228 5.59 -0.54 8.53
N TYR A 229 6.41 -1.51 8.90
CA TYR A 229 5.99 -2.76 9.55
C TYR A 229 6.80 -2.98 10.82
N SER A 230 6.10 -3.24 11.93
CA SER A 230 6.71 -3.49 13.23
C SER A 230 5.86 -4.43 14.09
N ASP A 231 6.32 -4.71 15.30
CA ASP A 231 5.63 -5.58 16.26
C ASP A 231 5.24 -6.93 15.65
N PHE A 232 6.24 -7.63 15.09
CA PHE A 232 6.00 -8.91 14.43
C PHE A 232 5.61 -10.00 15.41
N LYS A 233 4.45 -10.63 15.21
CA LYS A 233 3.91 -11.73 15.99
C LYS A 233 3.77 -12.98 15.16
N ALA A 234 3.80 -14.14 15.81
CA ALA A 234 3.65 -15.42 15.10
C ALA A 234 2.27 -15.56 14.45
N LEU A 235 2.26 -16.01 13.20
CA LEU A 235 1.08 -16.43 12.45
C LEU A 235 1.42 -17.74 11.71
N GLY A 236 1.01 -18.86 12.29
CA GLY A 236 1.50 -20.17 11.88
C GLY A 236 3.01 -20.30 12.15
N ASN A 237 3.77 -20.72 11.16
CA ASN A 237 5.22 -20.86 11.22
C ASN A 237 5.99 -19.62 10.73
N LYS A 238 5.31 -18.52 10.46
CA LYS A 238 5.88 -17.25 10.00
C LYS A 238 5.53 -16.12 10.96
N MET A 239 6.21 -14.99 10.76
CA MET A 239 5.95 -13.77 11.53
C MET A 239 5.16 -12.79 10.66
N PHE A 240 4.15 -12.16 11.26
CA PHE A 240 3.31 -11.17 10.61
C PHE A 240 3.35 -9.84 11.39
N PRO A 241 3.43 -8.67 10.73
CA PRO A 241 3.49 -7.39 11.41
C PRO A 241 2.16 -7.08 12.10
N ALA A 242 2.19 -6.89 13.41
CA ALA A 242 1.02 -6.48 14.17
C ALA A 242 0.83 -4.96 14.16
N THR A 243 1.87 -4.20 13.84
CA THR A 243 1.74 -2.76 13.61
C THR A 243 2.12 -2.45 12.17
N GLN A 244 1.20 -1.82 11.46
CA GLN A 244 1.38 -1.33 10.10
C GLN A 244 1.04 0.15 10.07
N SER A 245 1.97 0.98 9.57
CA SER A 245 1.73 2.41 9.41
C SER A 245 2.10 2.83 8.00
N PHE A 246 1.18 3.49 7.31
CA PHE A 246 1.44 3.97 5.97
C PHE A 246 1.14 5.46 5.83
N SER A 247 2.04 6.16 5.18
CA SER A 247 1.94 7.58 4.90
C SER A 247 1.96 7.82 3.40
N PHE A 248 0.97 8.52 2.93
CA PHE A 248 0.88 8.98 1.55
C PHE A 248 1.18 10.47 1.48
N THR A 249 2.01 10.87 0.52
CA THR A 249 2.34 12.26 0.23
C THR A 249 2.26 12.51 -1.26
N THR A 250 1.64 13.61 -1.68
CA THR A 250 1.60 14.01 -3.09
C THR A 250 1.81 15.49 -3.26
N THR A 251 2.50 15.86 -4.34
CA THR A 251 2.68 17.23 -4.82
C THR A 251 1.87 17.50 -6.10
N ALA A 252 1.01 16.57 -6.50
CA ALA A 252 0.13 16.72 -7.67
C ALA A 252 -0.98 17.77 -7.43
N THR A 253 -1.16 18.21 -6.19
CA THR A 253 -2.13 19.24 -5.78
C THR A 253 -1.44 20.56 -5.52
N LYS A 254 -2.22 21.67 -5.46
CA LYS A 254 -1.71 23.03 -5.15
C LYS A 254 -0.96 23.11 -3.81
N LYS A 255 -1.28 22.22 -2.86
CA LYS A 255 -0.58 22.08 -1.57
C LYS A 255 -0.14 20.65 -1.41
N THR A 256 1.04 20.42 -0.85
CA THR A 256 1.47 19.07 -0.48
C THR A 256 0.50 18.49 0.53
N GLN A 257 -0.16 17.39 0.16
CA GLN A 257 -1.07 16.66 1.05
C GLN A 257 -0.33 15.47 1.66
N LYS A 258 -0.48 15.29 2.96
CA LYS A 258 0.04 14.13 3.69
C LYS A 258 -1.08 13.51 4.51
N CYS A 259 -1.29 12.21 4.31
CA CYS A 259 -2.18 11.40 5.11
C CYS A 259 -1.39 10.23 5.70
N THR A 260 -1.59 9.95 6.97
CA THR A 260 -0.97 8.81 7.65
C THR A 260 -2.06 7.94 8.27
N VAL A 261 -1.97 6.63 8.08
CA VAL A 261 -2.82 5.64 8.74
C VAL A 261 -1.95 4.68 9.50
N LYS A 262 -2.34 4.35 10.74
CA LYS A 262 -1.70 3.34 11.59
C LYS A 262 -2.74 2.29 11.99
N LEU A 263 -2.39 1.04 11.83
CA LEU A 263 -3.15 -0.13 12.24
C LEU A 263 -2.36 -0.86 13.31
N GLU A 264 -2.93 -0.99 14.50
CA GLU A 264 -2.37 -1.78 15.60
C GLU A 264 -3.26 -3.01 15.79
N LEU A 265 -2.74 -4.17 15.39
CA LEU A 265 -3.48 -5.43 15.32
C LEU A 265 -3.33 -6.21 16.61
N GLY A 266 -4.43 -6.75 17.08
CA GLY A 266 -4.49 -7.60 18.26
C GLY A 266 -3.99 -9.02 17.99
N LYS A 267 -4.68 -10.02 18.54
CA LYS A 267 -4.40 -11.44 18.30
C LYS A 267 -4.88 -11.83 16.92
N PHE A 268 -4.02 -12.54 16.18
CA PHE A 268 -4.39 -13.10 14.88
C PHE A 268 -5.19 -14.38 15.02
N LYS A 269 -6.22 -14.49 14.17
CA LYS A 269 -7.02 -15.69 13.94
C LYS A 269 -7.02 -15.99 12.45
N THR A 270 -7.31 -17.26 12.10
CA THR A 270 -7.41 -17.72 10.72
C THR A 270 -8.82 -18.20 10.37
N ASP A 271 -9.82 -17.71 11.13
CA ASP A 271 -11.22 -18.05 10.94
C ASP A 271 -11.68 -17.69 9.51
N SER A 272 -12.49 -18.55 8.94
CA SER A 272 -13.04 -18.39 7.58
C SER A 272 -14.55 -18.19 7.57
N ASP A 273 -15.21 -18.27 8.73
CA ASP A 273 -16.67 -18.14 8.88
C ASP A 273 -17.07 -16.65 8.93
N TRP A 274 -16.91 -15.98 7.79
CA TRP A 274 -17.35 -14.62 7.55
C TRP A 274 -17.55 -14.36 6.05
N GLU A 275 -18.49 -13.49 5.73
CA GLU A 275 -18.88 -13.21 4.34
C GLU A 275 -17.78 -12.45 3.58
N GLU A 276 -17.48 -12.86 2.34
CA GLU A 276 -16.47 -12.23 1.49
C GLU A 276 -16.90 -10.84 1.00
N GLN A 277 -18.19 -10.61 0.80
CA GLN A 277 -18.71 -9.38 0.21
C GLN A 277 -19.61 -8.62 1.17
N SER A 278 -19.43 -7.30 1.20
CA SER A 278 -20.34 -6.42 1.94
C SER A 278 -21.58 -6.08 1.12
N THR A 279 -22.71 -6.06 1.78
CA THR A 279 -23.95 -5.52 1.22
C THR A 279 -24.13 -4.06 1.66
N VAL A 280 -24.63 -3.24 0.75
CA VAL A 280 -25.00 -1.85 1.02
C VAL A 280 -26.52 -1.76 0.96
N SER A 281 -27.13 -1.13 1.97
CA SER A 281 -28.59 -0.92 1.98
C SER A 281 -29.01 0.09 0.93
N ASP A 282 -30.15 -0.13 0.28
CA ASP A 282 -30.77 0.79 -0.69
C ASP A 282 -31.08 2.19 -0.10
N ARG A 283 -31.03 2.31 1.24
CA ARG A 283 -31.21 3.58 1.93
C ARG A 283 -29.95 4.45 1.90
N TYR A 284 -28.82 3.94 1.40
CA TYR A 284 -27.55 4.66 1.33
C TYR A 284 -27.41 5.34 -0.02
N LYS A 285 -26.96 6.57 0.01
CA LYS A 285 -26.67 7.35 -1.19
C LYS A 285 -25.28 6.97 -1.73
N GLN A 286 -25.24 6.59 -2.99
CA GLN A 286 -23.96 6.43 -3.68
C GLN A 286 -23.36 7.80 -3.99
N MET A 287 -22.07 7.94 -3.63
CA MET A 287 -21.27 9.12 -3.94
C MET A 287 -20.43 8.85 -5.18
N ASP A 288 -20.26 9.87 -6.02
CA ASP A 288 -19.36 9.77 -7.17
C ASP A 288 -17.89 9.77 -6.72
N VAL A 289 -17.10 8.88 -7.32
CA VAL A 289 -15.67 8.76 -7.03
C VAL A 289 -14.94 10.07 -7.27
N LYS A 290 -15.25 10.75 -8.39
CA LYS A 290 -14.62 12.03 -8.76
C LYS A 290 -14.99 13.16 -7.81
N ASP A 291 -16.23 13.19 -7.31
CA ASP A 291 -16.69 14.21 -6.36
C ASP A 291 -15.98 14.07 -5.02
N VAL A 292 -15.79 12.85 -4.55
CA VAL A 292 -15.07 12.56 -3.31
C VAL A 292 -13.59 12.93 -3.46
N PHE A 293 -12.95 12.52 -4.54
CA PHE A 293 -11.56 12.89 -4.82
C PHE A 293 -11.39 14.41 -5.02
N GLY A 294 -12.29 15.05 -5.76
CA GLY A 294 -12.27 16.50 -5.97
C GLY A 294 -12.34 17.29 -4.66
N LYS A 295 -13.18 16.86 -3.73
CA LYS A 295 -13.28 17.48 -2.39
C LYS A 295 -11.99 17.33 -1.57
N ILE A 296 -11.33 16.18 -1.67
CA ILE A 296 -10.07 15.91 -0.95
C ILE A 296 -8.94 16.76 -1.51
N LEU A 297 -8.86 16.85 -2.83
CA LEU A 297 -7.82 17.62 -3.52
C LEU A 297 -8.00 19.13 -3.35
N SER A 298 -9.19 19.58 -2.95
CA SER A 298 -9.50 21.02 -2.73
C SER A 298 -9.35 21.46 -1.27
N MET A 299 -9.14 20.56 -0.34
CA MET A 299 -8.90 20.83 1.09
C MET A 299 -7.42 21.09 1.37
#